data_a4a1698029c4db55d2a866ec0ca9cf13
#
_entry.id   a4a1698029c4db55d2a866ec0ca9cf13
#
_cell.length_a   1.000
_cell.length_b   1.000
_cell.length_c   1.000
_cell.angle_alpha   90.00
_cell.angle_beta   90.00
_cell.angle_gamma   90.00
#
_symmetry.space_group_name_H-M   'P 1'
#
loop_
_entity.id
_entity.type
_entity.pdbx_description
1 polymer ?
#
loop_
_entity_poly.entity_id
_entity_poly.type
_entity_poly.pdbx_seq_one_letter_code
_entity_poly.pdbx_strand_id
1 'polypeptide(L)'
;MESSVELAVSMPGLRVLRATTAELHTGVKEHYGVGRIERGDTEWWGGGKVWRSVAGCILVKQPGDVVRHLNHLGPTTFVAVTLPLADVANVRHEGRAVTIPQLETADDRAAPFHRLIDAATSGADRLSLEVAVAEAVSALAVVSSAVPDYTRPVRRAVEYIRARLAHSITLADLAAHAGLDKFHLCRAFRAQIGMPPHAYLTHLRIARAKALLLAGTRASDIAPLVGLYDQAQLTRHFRRLVGTTPARYAKSAS
;
A
#
# COMPACT_ATOMS: atom_id res chain seq x y z
N MET A 1 14.48 -13.97 -14.12
CA MET A 1 15.51 -13.50 -13.18
C MET A 1 14.91 -12.30 -12.44
N GLU A 2 14.74 -12.42 -11.15
CA GLU A 2 14.20 -11.34 -10.32
C GLU A 2 15.33 -10.42 -9.92
N SER A 3 15.10 -9.13 -10.00
CA SER A 3 16.02 -8.12 -9.49
C SER A 3 15.26 -6.98 -8.87
N SER A 4 15.72 -6.50 -7.73
CA SER A 4 15.22 -5.26 -7.14
C SER A 4 16.39 -4.41 -6.67
N VAL A 5 16.36 -3.14 -7.00
CA VAL A 5 17.41 -2.17 -6.64
C VAL A 5 16.73 -0.93 -6.06
N GLU A 6 17.10 -0.54 -4.86
CA GLU A 6 16.74 0.74 -4.29
C GLU A 6 17.68 1.80 -4.85
N LEU A 7 17.12 2.83 -5.50
CA LEU A 7 17.88 3.90 -6.11
C LEU A 7 18.17 4.97 -5.06
N ALA A 8 19.44 5.42 -5.01
CA ALA A 8 19.81 6.53 -4.15
C ALA A 8 19.23 7.85 -4.71
N VAL A 9 18.58 8.62 -3.84
CA VAL A 9 18.01 9.93 -4.17
C VAL A 9 18.47 10.99 -3.15
N SER A 10 18.56 12.23 -3.60
CA SER A 10 19.06 13.36 -2.79
C SER A 10 18.02 13.92 -1.81
N MET A 11 16.78 13.40 -1.79
CA MET A 11 15.69 13.85 -0.93
C MET A 11 15.46 12.86 0.23
N PRO A 12 15.67 13.26 1.50
CA PRO A 12 15.39 12.42 2.66
C PRO A 12 13.90 11.99 2.74
N GLY A 13 13.67 10.72 3.06
CA GLY A 13 12.32 10.17 3.20
C GLY A 13 11.67 9.73 1.89
N LEU A 14 12.20 10.12 0.74
CA LEU A 14 11.78 9.60 -0.56
C LEU A 14 12.50 8.26 -0.81
N ARG A 15 11.73 7.21 -1.14
CA ARG A 15 12.30 5.90 -1.48
C ARG A 15 11.91 5.52 -2.90
N VAL A 16 12.89 5.08 -3.66
CA VAL A 16 12.70 4.71 -5.07
C VAL A 16 13.20 3.29 -5.27
N LEU A 17 12.32 2.43 -5.74
CA LEU A 17 12.62 1.03 -6.04
C LEU A 17 12.42 0.79 -7.54
N ARG A 18 13.45 0.27 -8.22
CA ARG A 18 13.29 -0.35 -9.54
C ARG A 18 13.34 -1.86 -9.38
N ALA A 19 12.35 -2.56 -9.89
CA ALA A 19 12.30 -4.00 -9.79
C ALA A 19 11.82 -4.65 -11.09
N THR A 20 12.32 -5.87 -11.33
CA THR A 20 11.83 -6.77 -12.38
C THR A 20 11.37 -8.05 -11.71
N THR A 21 10.12 -8.44 -11.93
CA THR A 21 9.53 -9.63 -11.34
C THR A 21 8.54 -10.33 -12.28
N ALA A 22 8.41 -11.63 -12.09
CA ALA A 22 7.32 -12.43 -12.65
C ALA A 22 6.50 -13.08 -11.51
N GLU A 23 6.82 -12.80 -10.24
CA GLU A 23 6.09 -13.37 -9.10
C GLU A 23 4.75 -12.68 -8.85
N LEU A 24 3.75 -13.50 -8.59
CA LEU A 24 2.42 -13.03 -8.20
C LEU A 24 2.42 -12.64 -6.71
N HIS A 25 2.28 -11.37 -6.44
CA HIS A 25 2.25 -10.83 -5.09
C HIS A 25 0.85 -10.42 -4.66
N THR A 26 0.51 -10.69 -3.39
CA THR A 26 -0.70 -10.15 -2.76
C THR A 26 -0.31 -9.45 -1.47
N GLY A 27 -0.70 -8.19 -1.33
CA GLY A 27 -0.37 -7.42 -0.14
C GLY A 27 -1.22 -6.18 0.06
N VAL A 28 -1.14 -5.62 1.26
CA VAL A 28 -1.75 -4.32 1.62
C VAL A 28 -0.65 -3.27 1.57
N LYS A 29 -0.93 -2.16 0.91
CA LYS A 29 0.01 -1.03 0.82
C LYS A 29 0.05 -0.28 2.15
N GLU A 30 1.25 0.07 2.58
CA GLU A 30 1.49 0.73 3.87
C GLU A 30 1.66 2.24 3.72
N HIS A 31 2.12 2.69 2.55
CA HIS A 31 2.44 4.08 2.25
C HIS A 31 1.75 4.54 0.96
N TYR A 32 1.67 5.85 0.80
CA TYR A 32 1.38 6.43 -0.50
C TYR A 32 2.54 6.16 -1.44
N GLY A 33 2.23 5.76 -2.65
CA GLY A 33 3.24 5.48 -3.65
C GLY A 33 2.71 5.63 -5.06
N VAL A 34 3.64 5.95 -5.94
CA VAL A 34 3.41 6.04 -7.37
C VAL A 34 4.33 5.05 -8.06
N GLY A 35 3.80 4.24 -8.95
CA GLY A 35 4.59 3.32 -9.75
C GLY A 35 4.36 3.53 -11.24
N ARG A 36 5.38 3.29 -12.05
CA ARG A 36 5.29 3.24 -13.51
C ARG A 36 5.75 1.88 -13.99
N ILE A 37 4.97 1.26 -14.86
CA ILE A 37 5.42 0.08 -15.60
C ILE A 37 6.39 0.57 -16.68
N GLU A 38 7.63 0.09 -16.67
CA GLU A 38 8.64 0.41 -17.68
C GLU A 38 8.66 -0.60 -18.83
N ARG A 39 8.42 -1.88 -18.51
CA ARG A 39 8.38 -2.99 -19.48
C ARG A 39 7.45 -4.08 -18.99
N GLY A 40 6.90 -4.84 -19.93
CA GLY A 40 6.04 -5.97 -19.64
C GLY A 40 4.58 -5.56 -19.51
N ASP A 41 3.77 -6.55 -19.16
CA ASP A 41 2.33 -6.47 -19.06
C ASP A 41 1.90 -7.30 -17.84
N THR A 42 1.06 -6.72 -17.00
CA THR A 42 0.60 -7.38 -15.78
C THR A 42 -0.89 -7.16 -15.58
N GLU A 43 -1.56 -8.21 -15.14
CA GLU A 43 -2.94 -8.13 -14.65
C GLU A 43 -2.95 -8.16 -13.13
N TRP A 44 -3.67 -7.27 -12.52
CA TRP A 44 -3.79 -7.19 -11.09
C TRP A 44 -5.19 -6.75 -10.67
N TRP A 45 -5.57 -7.18 -9.47
CA TRP A 45 -6.81 -6.79 -8.83
C TRP A 45 -6.54 -5.71 -7.79
N GLY A 46 -7.37 -4.65 -7.81
CA GLY A 46 -7.36 -3.58 -6.81
C GLY A 46 -8.59 -2.70 -6.92
N GLY A 47 -9.07 -2.19 -5.77
CA GLY A 47 -10.25 -1.33 -5.74
C GLY A 47 -11.53 -1.97 -6.29
N GLY A 48 -11.70 -3.30 -6.15
CA GLY A 48 -12.88 -4.03 -6.62
C GLY A 48 -12.85 -4.43 -8.11
N LYS A 49 -11.79 -4.10 -8.86
CA LYS A 49 -11.68 -4.34 -10.30
C LYS A 49 -10.40 -5.07 -10.67
N VAL A 50 -10.39 -5.67 -11.84
CA VAL A 50 -9.20 -6.19 -12.49
C VAL A 50 -8.68 -5.11 -13.44
N TRP A 51 -7.39 -4.85 -13.35
CA TRP A 51 -6.66 -3.87 -14.14
C TRP A 51 -5.62 -4.59 -14.98
N ARG A 52 -5.40 -4.09 -16.19
CA ARG A 52 -4.26 -4.47 -17.02
C ARG A 52 -3.34 -3.27 -17.14
N SER A 53 -2.08 -3.43 -16.73
CA SER A 53 -1.07 -2.39 -16.80
C SER A 53 0.00 -2.78 -17.80
N VAL A 54 0.22 -1.89 -18.75
CA VAL A 54 1.26 -1.99 -19.78
C VAL A 54 2.33 -0.91 -19.55
N ALA A 55 3.41 -0.95 -20.30
CA ALA A 55 4.45 0.08 -20.24
C ALA A 55 3.85 1.50 -20.39
N GLY A 56 4.27 2.41 -19.54
CA GLY A 56 3.78 3.79 -19.44
C GLY A 56 2.61 4.00 -18.46
N CYS A 57 1.87 2.97 -18.07
CA CYS A 57 0.80 3.12 -17.07
C CYS A 57 1.36 3.59 -15.73
N ILE A 58 0.68 4.53 -15.09
CA ILE A 58 0.95 4.98 -13.72
C ILE A 58 0.01 4.26 -12.75
N LEU A 59 0.59 3.68 -11.72
CA LEU A 59 -0.11 3.04 -10.62
C LEU A 59 -0.05 3.95 -9.39
N VAL A 60 -1.20 4.34 -8.86
CA VAL A 60 -1.28 5.15 -7.65
C VAL A 60 -1.81 4.28 -6.51
N LYS A 61 -1.11 4.27 -5.39
CA LYS A 61 -1.43 3.43 -4.23
C LYS A 61 -1.48 4.28 -2.97
N GLN A 62 -2.42 3.96 -2.10
CA GLN A 62 -2.58 4.59 -0.80
C GLN A 62 -2.53 3.55 0.33
N PRO A 63 -2.25 3.97 1.58
CA PRO A 63 -2.26 3.07 2.72
C PRO A 63 -3.59 2.34 2.88
N GLY A 64 -3.52 1.02 2.97
CA GLY A 64 -4.67 0.14 3.08
C GLY A 64 -5.21 -0.40 1.76
N ASP A 65 -4.67 0.02 0.61
CA ASP A 65 -5.02 -0.61 -0.67
C ASP A 65 -4.52 -2.04 -0.72
N VAL A 66 -5.41 -2.93 -1.13
CA VAL A 66 -5.05 -4.31 -1.44
C VAL A 66 -4.69 -4.41 -2.92
N VAL A 67 -3.52 -4.94 -3.20
CA VAL A 67 -3.06 -5.26 -4.55
C VAL A 67 -2.83 -6.76 -4.63
N ARG A 68 -3.42 -7.39 -5.63
CA ARG A 68 -3.22 -8.81 -5.92
C ARG A 68 -2.87 -8.98 -7.39
N HIS A 69 -1.64 -9.35 -7.67
CA HIS A 69 -1.25 -9.71 -9.03
C HIS A 69 -1.92 -11.03 -9.43
N LEU A 70 -2.50 -11.05 -10.60
CA LEU A 70 -3.25 -12.19 -11.13
C LEU A 70 -2.46 -12.94 -12.20
N ASN A 71 -1.76 -12.16 -13.05
CA ASN A 71 -0.98 -12.71 -14.15
C ASN A 71 0.14 -11.73 -14.55
N HIS A 72 1.25 -12.27 -15.06
CA HIS A 72 2.30 -11.54 -15.77
C HIS A 72 2.49 -12.18 -17.14
N LEU A 73 2.42 -11.39 -18.19
CA LEU A 73 2.77 -11.84 -19.54
C LEU A 73 4.28 -11.67 -19.77
N GLY A 74 5.07 -12.42 -18.99
CA GLY A 74 6.51 -12.29 -18.91
C GLY A 74 6.99 -11.40 -17.76
N PRO A 75 8.33 -11.25 -17.59
CA PRO A 75 8.88 -10.40 -16.54
C PRO A 75 8.45 -8.94 -16.71
N THR A 76 7.91 -8.36 -15.66
CA THR A 76 7.48 -6.95 -15.62
C THR A 76 8.49 -6.12 -14.87
N THR A 77 9.00 -5.07 -15.52
CA THR A 77 9.89 -4.07 -14.90
C THR A 77 9.09 -2.83 -14.54
N PHE A 78 9.24 -2.38 -13.31
CA PHE A 78 8.59 -1.17 -12.82
C PHE A 78 9.49 -0.33 -11.93
N VAL A 79 9.18 0.95 -11.85
CA VAL A 79 9.72 1.86 -10.82
C VAL A 79 8.59 2.21 -9.87
N ALA A 80 8.88 2.18 -8.59
CA ALA A 80 7.96 2.61 -7.53
C ALA A 80 8.61 3.68 -6.65
N VAL A 81 7.93 4.79 -6.47
CA VAL A 81 8.31 5.90 -5.60
C VAL A 81 7.37 5.89 -4.39
N THR A 82 7.94 5.75 -3.20
CA THR A 82 7.21 5.90 -1.94
C THR A 82 7.31 7.33 -1.47
N LEU A 83 6.17 7.99 -1.30
CA LEU A 83 6.11 9.39 -0.91
C LEU A 83 6.30 9.57 0.60
N PRO A 84 7.00 10.64 1.04
CA PRO A 84 7.14 10.97 2.45
C PRO A 84 5.77 11.23 3.10
N LEU A 85 5.54 10.67 4.28
CA LEU A 85 4.25 10.77 4.96
C LEU A 85 3.88 12.21 5.33
N ALA A 86 4.89 13.03 5.68
CA ALA A 86 4.71 14.44 6.03
C ALA A 86 4.11 15.28 4.88
N ASP A 87 4.56 15.01 3.65
CA ASP A 87 4.11 15.77 2.48
C ASP A 87 2.67 15.42 2.11
N VAL A 88 2.28 14.16 2.29
CA VAL A 88 0.94 13.68 1.96
C VAL A 88 -0.10 14.00 3.05
N ALA A 89 0.33 14.13 4.31
CA ALA A 89 -0.57 14.45 5.42
C ALA A 89 -1.27 15.81 5.25
N ASN A 90 -0.60 16.76 4.63
CA ASN A 90 -1.14 18.12 4.38
C ASN A 90 -2.18 18.17 3.26
N VAL A 91 -2.29 17.13 2.42
CA VAL A 91 -3.24 17.08 1.29
C VAL A 91 -4.55 16.35 1.67
N ARG A 92 -4.61 15.76 2.85
CA ARG A 92 -5.82 15.13 3.36
C ARG A 92 -6.87 16.17 3.72
N HIS A 93 -7.68 16.59 2.77
CA HIS A 93 -8.98 17.14 3.09
C HIS A 93 -9.86 16.03 3.66
N GLU A 94 -10.20 16.21 4.95
CA GLU A 94 -11.24 15.50 5.70
C GLU A 94 -11.72 14.14 5.14
N GLY A 95 -10.93 13.12 5.37
CA GLY A 95 -11.50 11.81 5.70
C GLY A 95 -11.69 10.80 4.59
N ARG A 96 -11.61 11.05 3.27
CA ARG A 96 -11.97 10.04 2.26
C ARG A 96 -11.42 10.31 0.86
N ALA A 97 -10.12 10.32 0.70
CA ALA A 97 -9.58 10.29 -0.65
C ALA A 97 -9.48 8.82 -1.12
N VAL A 98 -10.21 8.48 -2.17
CA VAL A 98 -9.98 7.25 -2.94
C VAL A 98 -9.29 7.63 -4.21
N THR A 99 -8.12 7.11 -4.33
CA THR A 99 -7.26 7.32 -5.46
C THR A 99 -7.71 6.43 -6.62
N ILE A 100 -7.72 6.94 -7.84
CA ILE A 100 -7.82 6.10 -9.02
C ILE A 100 -6.57 5.22 -9.04
N PRO A 101 -6.71 3.87 -8.99
CA PRO A 101 -5.55 3.02 -8.76
C PRO A 101 -4.63 2.90 -9.97
N GLN A 102 -5.07 3.31 -11.17
CA GLN A 102 -4.30 3.32 -12.41
C GLN A 102 -4.70 4.50 -13.29
N LEU A 103 -3.71 5.13 -13.90
CA LEU A 103 -3.86 6.09 -15.00
C LEU A 103 -3.20 5.49 -16.23
N GLU A 104 -3.90 5.56 -17.36
CA GLU A 104 -3.40 5.11 -18.65
C GLU A 104 -2.31 6.07 -19.17
N THR A 105 -1.49 5.57 -20.08
CA THR A 105 -0.36 6.34 -20.65
C THR A 105 -0.79 7.66 -21.30
N ALA A 106 -1.98 7.71 -21.87
CA ALA A 106 -2.52 8.91 -22.53
C ALA A 106 -3.34 9.81 -21.58
N ASP A 107 -3.40 9.52 -20.29
CA ASP A 107 -4.14 10.33 -19.32
C ASP A 107 -3.28 11.52 -18.87
N ASP A 108 -3.69 12.74 -19.18
CA ASP A 108 -2.97 13.96 -18.84
C ASP A 108 -2.73 14.11 -17.32
N ARG A 109 -3.59 13.52 -16.50
CA ARG A 109 -3.44 13.48 -15.04
C ARG A 109 -2.23 12.67 -14.59
N ALA A 110 -1.66 11.82 -15.46
CA ALA A 110 -0.46 11.05 -15.18
C ALA A 110 0.83 11.89 -15.25
N ALA A 111 0.81 13.05 -15.93
CA ALA A 111 1.99 13.85 -16.20
C ALA A 111 2.82 14.24 -14.94
N PRO A 112 2.23 14.70 -13.80
CA PRO A 112 3.01 15.00 -12.60
C PRO A 112 3.71 13.77 -12.03
N PHE A 113 3.10 12.59 -12.13
CA PHE A 113 3.67 11.33 -11.64
C PHE A 113 4.81 10.84 -12.54
N HIS A 114 4.70 11.04 -13.84
CA HIS A 114 5.81 10.78 -14.78
C HIS A 114 7.01 11.66 -14.43
N ARG A 115 6.80 12.98 -14.27
CA ARG A 115 7.88 13.92 -13.88
C ARG A 115 8.56 13.52 -12.57
N LEU A 116 7.78 13.11 -11.55
CA LEU A 116 8.35 12.62 -10.30
C LEU A 116 9.25 11.41 -10.51
N ILE A 117 8.78 10.40 -11.26
CA ILE A 117 9.54 9.17 -11.51
C ILE A 117 10.80 9.49 -12.34
N ASP A 118 10.69 10.36 -13.34
CA ASP A 118 11.82 10.76 -14.18
C ASP A 118 12.88 11.52 -13.36
N ALA A 119 12.47 12.48 -12.53
CA ALA A 119 13.38 13.17 -11.61
C ALA A 119 14.07 12.20 -10.64
N ALA A 120 13.29 11.27 -10.05
CA ALA A 120 13.79 10.30 -9.10
C ALA A 120 14.75 9.26 -9.70
N THR A 121 14.63 8.99 -11.01
CA THR A 121 15.49 8.00 -11.70
C THR A 121 16.65 8.61 -12.46
N SER A 122 16.63 9.92 -12.75
CA SER A 122 17.71 10.63 -13.46
C SER A 122 18.80 11.20 -12.55
N GLY A 123 18.68 11.04 -11.22
CA GLY A 123 19.61 11.61 -10.27
C GLY A 123 19.46 13.13 -10.11
N ALA A 124 18.25 13.65 -10.23
CA ALA A 124 17.92 15.06 -10.05
C ALA A 124 18.39 15.59 -8.68
N ASP A 125 18.71 16.88 -8.63
CA ASP A 125 19.06 17.55 -7.38
C ASP A 125 17.86 17.61 -6.42
N ARG A 126 18.16 17.97 -5.16
CA ARG A 126 17.16 18.00 -4.08
C ARG A 126 15.98 18.92 -4.38
N LEU A 127 16.22 20.12 -4.90
CA LEU A 127 15.17 21.08 -5.17
C LEU A 127 14.23 20.58 -6.29
N SER A 128 14.77 20.02 -7.35
CA SER A 128 14.01 19.42 -8.44
C SER A 128 13.13 18.28 -7.95
N LEU A 129 13.62 17.44 -7.04
CA LEU A 129 12.84 16.37 -6.43
C LEU A 129 11.73 16.91 -5.51
N GLU A 130 12.03 17.91 -4.67
CA GLU A 130 11.02 18.56 -3.80
C GLU A 130 9.88 19.16 -4.62
N VAL A 131 10.19 19.83 -5.74
CA VAL A 131 9.17 20.35 -6.67
C VAL A 131 8.35 19.24 -7.29
N ALA A 132 8.99 18.19 -7.80
CA ALA A 132 8.29 17.06 -8.42
C ALA A 132 7.39 16.30 -7.41
N VAL A 133 7.84 16.15 -6.16
CA VAL A 133 7.03 15.58 -5.09
C VAL A 133 5.83 16.46 -4.78
N ALA A 134 6.02 17.79 -4.65
CA ALA A 134 4.93 18.73 -4.37
C ALA A 134 3.86 18.70 -5.49
N GLU A 135 4.27 18.67 -6.76
CA GLU A 135 3.36 18.53 -7.89
C GLU A 135 2.59 17.20 -7.86
N ALA A 136 3.28 16.08 -7.63
CA ALA A 136 2.67 14.76 -7.55
C ALA A 136 1.69 14.66 -6.37
N VAL A 137 2.05 15.21 -5.20
CA VAL A 137 1.19 15.27 -4.01
C VAL A 137 -0.07 16.10 -4.30
N SER A 138 0.08 17.24 -4.96
CA SER A 138 -1.07 18.09 -5.39
C SER A 138 -1.96 17.34 -6.39
N ALA A 139 -1.37 16.60 -7.32
CA ALA A 139 -2.11 15.79 -8.29
C ALA A 139 -2.88 14.62 -7.63
N LEU A 140 -2.37 14.07 -6.51
CA LEU A 140 -3.10 13.07 -5.74
C LEU A 140 -4.47 13.58 -5.28
N ALA A 141 -4.59 14.84 -4.89
CA ALA A 141 -5.87 15.43 -4.49
C ALA A 141 -6.89 15.43 -5.64
N VAL A 142 -6.45 15.67 -6.87
CA VAL A 142 -7.30 15.67 -8.07
C VAL A 142 -7.70 14.24 -8.47
N VAL A 143 -6.77 13.29 -8.36
CA VAL A 143 -7.01 11.87 -8.68
C VAL A 143 -7.84 11.18 -7.58
N SER A 144 -7.88 11.77 -6.39
CA SER A 144 -8.57 11.23 -5.20
C SER A 144 -10.06 11.55 -5.12
N SER A 145 -10.67 12.12 -6.14
CA SER A 145 -12.05 12.62 -6.11
C SER A 145 -13.15 11.56 -6.18
N ALA A 146 -12.81 10.29 -6.36
CA ALA A 146 -13.79 9.21 -6.42
C ALA A 146 -13.96 8.51 -5.05
N VAL A 147 -15.20 8.39 -4.58
CA VAL A 147 -15.57 7.55 -3.42
C VAL A 147 -15.20 6.10 -3.73
N PRO A 148 -14.63 5.29 -2.78
CA PRO A 148 -14.49 3.86 -3.00
C PRO A 148 -15.81 3.27 -3.42
N ASP A 149 -15.75 2.43 -4.43
CA ASP A 149 -16.88 1.62 -4.88
C ASP A 149 -17.18 0.47 -3.87
N TYR A 150 -16.87 0.73 -2.58
CA TYR A 150 -17.25 -0.16 -1.50
C TYR A 150 -18.68 0.11 -1.10
N THR A 151 -19.46 -0.94 -0.99
CA THR A 151 -20.79 -0.80 -0.37
C THR A 151 -20.64 -0.24 1.04
N ARG A 152 -21.63 0.51 1.49
CA ARG A 152 -21.65 1.09 2.84
C ARG A 152 -21.29 0.10 3.96
N PRO A 153 -21.79 -1.18 3.95
CA PRO A 153 -21.39 -2.18 4.94
C PRO A 153 -19.88 -2.51 4.95
N VAL A 154 -19.28 -2.72 3.78
CA VAL A 154 -17.85 -3.06 3.70
C VAL A 154 -16.99 -1.88 4.15
N ARG A 155 -17.37 -0.65 3.81
CA ARG A 155 -16.70 0.57 4.27
C ARG A 155 -16.74 0.66 5.80
N ARG A 156 -17.91 0.45 6.43
CA ARG A 156 -18.04 0.42 7.89
C ARG A 156 -17.15 -0.65 8.52
N ALA A 157 -17.06 -1.82 7.93
CA ALA A 157 -16.18 -2.89 8.40
C ALA A 157 -14.70 -2.49 8.33
N VAL A 158 -14.25 -1.86 7.24
CA VAL A 158 -12.88 -1.37 7.08
C VAL A 158 -12.57 -0.28 8.12
N GLU A 159 -13.47 0.69 8.29
CA GLU A 159 -13.33 1.76 9.28
C GLU A 159 -13.24 1.18 10.72
N TYR A 160 -14.07 0.21 11.05
CA TYR A 160 -14.03 -0.47 12.34
C TYR A 160 -12.71 -1.20 12.60
N ILE A 161 -12.22 -1.94 11.59
CA ILE A 161 -10.91 -2.63 11.69
C ILE A 161 -9.80 -1.61 11.94
N ARG A 162 -9.78 -0.50 11.21
CA ARG A 162 -8.74 0.53 11.34
C ARG A 162 -8.78 1.22 12.70
N ALA A 163 -9.97 1.57 13.19
CA ALA A 163 -10.15 2.23 14.47
C ALA A 163 -9.80 1.34 15.67
N ARG A 164 -9.93 0.02 15.53
CA ARG A 164 -9.73 -0.95 16.60
C ARG A 164 -8.59 -1.94 16.37
N LEU A 165 -7.61 -1.54 15.58
CA LEU A 165 -6.49 -2.38 15.14
C LEU A 165 -5.81 -3.15 16.29
N ALA A 166 -5.55 -2.49 17.42
CA ALA A 166 -4.85 -3.05 18.57
C ALA A 166 -5.75 -3.88 19.50
N HIS A 167 -7.07 -3.90 19.25
CA HIS A 167 -8.02 -4.61 20.09
C HIS A 167 -8.39 -5.98 19.51
N SER A 168 -8.96 -6.84 20.34
CA SER A 168 -9.60 -8.06 19.86
C SER A 168 -10.83 -7.69 19.02
N ILE A 169 -10.91 -8.21 17.81
CA ILE A 169 -12.04 -8.02 16.89
C ILE A 169 -12.55 -9.40 16.51
N THR A 170 -13.82 -9.67 16.81
CA THR A 170 -14.49 -10.89 16.37
C THR A 170 -15.22 -10.66 15.05
N LEU A 171 -15.47 -11.74 14.30
CA LEU A 171 -16.31 -11.66 13.10
C LEU A 171 -17.74 -11.22 13.42
N ALA A 172 -18.23 -11.54 14.63
CA ALA A 172 -19.55 -11.14 15.09
C ALA A 172 -19.64 -9.62 15.28
N ASP A 173 -18.65 -9.02 15.95
CA ASP A 173 -18.59 -7.56 16.17
C ASP A 173 -18.52 -6.82 14.83
N LEU A 174 -17.70 -7.34 13.92
CA LEU A 174 -17.52 -6.75 12.61
C LEU A 174 -18.80 -6.81 11.76
N ALA A 175 -19.51 -7.95 11.80
CA ALA A 175 -20.77 -8.15 11.09
C ALA A 175 -21.88 -7.25 11.66
N ALA A 176 -22.00 -7.18 12.98
CA ALA A 176 -22.94 -6.30 13.65
C ALA A 176 -22.69 -4.83 13.30
N HIS A 177 -21.42 -4.37 13.36
CA HIS A 177 -21.07 -3.00 12.99
C HIS A 177 -21.32 -2.68 11.51
N ALA A 178 -21.10 -3.65 10.63
CA ALA A 178 -21.39 -3.52 9.19
C ALA A 178 -22.90 -3.55 8.87
N GLY A 179 -23.72 -4.07 9.76
CA GLY A 179 -25.16 -4.31 9.51
C GLY A 179 -25.41 -5.46 8.54
N LEU A 180 -24.57 -6.50 8.60
CA LEU A 180 -24.68 -7.73 7.80
C LEU A 180 -24.57 -8.96 8.69
N ASP A 181 -25.04 -10.11 8.19
CA ASP A 181 -24.65 -11.38 8.78
C ASP A 181 -23.20 -11.73 8.42
N LYS A 182 -22.63 -12.67 9.18
CA LYS A 182 -21.19 -13.05 9.05
C LYS A 182 -20.83 -13.57 7.66
N PHE A 183 -21.71 -14.32 7.02
CA PHE A 183 -21.44 -14.94 5.71
C PHE A 183 -21.50 -13.91 4.58
N HIS A 184 -22.52 -13.04 4.62
CA HIS A 184 -22.64 -11.93 3.67
C HIS A 184 -21.46 -10.96 3.81
N LEU A 185 -21.07 -10.61 5.05
CA LEU A 185 -19.91 -9.77 5.27
C LEU A 185 -18.64 -10.39 4.67
N CYS A 186 -18.36 -11.66 4.96
CA CYS A 186 -17.14 -12.30 4.44
C CYS A 186 -17.08 -12.32 2.91
N ARG A 187 -18.21 -12.61 2.25
CA ARG A 187 -18.29 -12.59 0.78
C ARG A 187 -18.10 -11.19 0.21
N ALA A 188 -18.86 -10.22 0.73
CA ALA A 188 -18.78 -8.83 0.26
C ALA A 188 -17.40 -8.22 0.51
N PHE A 189 -16.83 -8.46 1.69
CA PHE A 189 -15.50 -7.98 2.05
C PHE A 189 -14.43 -8.58 1.13
N ARG A 190 -14.47 -9.88 0.89
CA ARG A 190 -13.52 -10.54 -0.02
C ARG A 190 -13.68 -10.08 -1.46
N ALA A 191 -14.91 -9.88 -1.93
CA ALA A 191 -15.18 -9.39 -3.29
C ALA A 191 -14.68 -7.94 -3.49
N GLN A 192 -14.86 -7.07 -2.49
CA GLN A 192 -14.55 -5.64 -2.60
C GLN A 192 -13.15 -5.27 -2.12
N ILE A 193 -12.60 -5.98 -1.12
CA ILE A 193 -11.26 -5.74 -0.55
C ILE A 193 -10.21 -6.70 -1.13
N GLY A 194 -10.61 -7.84 -1.72
CA GLY A 194 -9.72 -8.81 -2.32
C GLY A 194 -9.17 -9.87 -1.38
N MET A 195 -9.40 -9.74 -0.08
CA MET A 195 -8.99 -10.72 0.93
C MET A 195 -10.00 -10.79 2.09
N PRO A 196 -9.98 -11.87 2.91
CA PRO A 196 -10.88 -11.99 4.06
C PRO A 196 -10.56 -10.94 5.15
N PRO A 197 -11.54 -10.54 6.00
CA PRO A 197 -11.34 -9.55 7.06
C PRO A 197 -10.15 -9.82 7.99
N HIS A 198 -9.97 -11.09 8.41
CA HIS A 198 -8.86 -11.46 9.30
C HIS A 198 -7.48 -11.30 8.65
N ALA A 199 -7.37 -11.59 7.35
CA ALA A 199 -6.13 -11.40 6.61
C ALA A 199 -5.82 -9.90 6.49
N TYR A 200 -6.80 -9.09 6.15
CA TYR A 200 -6.68 -7.63 6.09
C TYR A 200 -6.24 -7.04 7.44
N LEU A 201 -6.88 -7.43 8.55
CA LEU A 201 -6.48 -7.03 9.89
C LEU A 201 -5.02 -7.43 10.20
N THR A 202 -4.63 -8.65 9.84
CA THR A 202 -3.25 -9.14 10.07
C THR A 202 -2.23 -8.28 9.29
N HIS A 203 -2.49 -7.95 8.03
CA HIS A 203 -1.63 -7.06 7.25
C HIS A 203 -1.46 -5.69 7.91
N LEU A 204 -2.56 -5.08 8.35
CA LEU A 204 -2.50 -3.78 9.02
C LEU A 204 -1.72 -3.83 10.35
N ARG A 205 -1.88 -4.91 11.12
CA ARG A 205 -1.11 -5.14 12.37
C ARG A 205 0.38 -5.27 12.10
N ILE A 206 0.76 -6.00 11.06
CA ILE A 206 2.18 -6.14 10.68
C ILE A 206 2.74 -4.82 10.14
N ALA A 207 1.97 -4.06 9.36
CA ALA A 207 2.36 -2.71 8.93
C ALA A 207 2.62 -1.79 10.14
N ARG A 208 1.74 -1.81 11.13
CA ARG A 208 1.93 -1.06 12.37
C ARG A 208 3.15 -1.54 13.16
N ALA A 209 3.39 -2.87 13.22
CA ALA A 209 4.57 -3.44 13.86
C ALA A 209 5.87 -2.96 13.21
N LYS A 210 5.92 -2.90 11.87
CA LYS A 210 7.06 -2.33 11.12
C LYS A 210 7.34 -0.89 11.53
N ALA A 211 6.29 -0.05 11.56
CA ALA A 211 6.43 1.35 11.96
C ALA A 211 6.96 1.50 13.41
N LEU A 212 6.50 0.67 14.34
CA LEU A 212 6.98 0.67 15.73
C LEU A 212 8.44 0.21 15.84
N LEU A 213 8.85 -0.80 15.05
CA LEU A 213 10.25 -1.25 15.00
C LEU A 213 11.18 -0.14 14.50
N LEU A 214 10.78 0.57 13.43
CA LEU A 214 11.52 1.70 12.88
C LEU A 214 11.59 2.88 13.86
N ALA A 215 10.58 3.06 14.71
CA ALA A 215 10.57 4.05 15.79
C ALA A 215 11.37 3.61 17.04
N GLY A 216 12.09 2.47 16.98
CA GLY A 216 12.94 1.98 18.07
C GLY A 216 12.22 1.16 19.16
N THR A 217 10.95 0.80 18.97
CA THR A 217 10.24 -0.06 19.94
C THR A 217 10.85 -1.46 19.93
N ARG A 218 11.10 -2.03 21.11
CA ARG A 218 11.64 -3.38 21.24
C ARG A 218 10.69 -4.42 20.67
N ALA A 219 11.22 -5.38 19.90
CA ALA A 219 10.41 -6.42 19.27
C ALA A 219 9.57 -7.26 20.25
N SER A 220 10.05 -7.41 21.52
CA SER A 220 9.32 -8.06 22.61
C SER A 220 7.99 -7.37 22.97
N ASP A 221 7.95 -6.05 22.84
CA ASP A 221 6.87 -5.22 23.36
C ASP A 221 5.78 -4.92 22.31
N ILE A 222 6.06 -5.27 21.05
CA ILE A 222 5.19 -4.89 19.91
C ILE A 222 3.90 -5.71 19.85
N ALA A 223 3.94 -7.00 20.16
CA ALA A 223 2.78 -7.88 19.97
C ALA A 223 1.49 -7.31 20.60
N PRO A 224 1.45 -6.93 21.89
CA PRO A 224 0.25 -6.35 22.49
C PRO A 224 -0.12 -4.97 21.90
N LEU A 225 0.88 -4.16 21.52
CA LEU A 225 0.65 -2.83 20.93
C LEU A 225 -0.05 -2.88 19.57
N VAL A 226 0.03 -4.01 18.88
CA VAL A 226 -0.63 -4.22 17.59
C VAL A 226 -1.80 -5.22 17.66
N GLY A 227 -2.19 -5.64 18.87
CA GLY A 227 -3.33 -6.53 19.09
C GLY A 227 -3.06 -8.01 18.75
N LEU A 228 -1.79 -8.44 18.76
CA LEU A 228 -1.42 -9.84 18.66
C LEU A 228 -1.24 -10.42 20.07
N TYR A 229 -1.52 -11.71 20.20
CA TYR A 229 -1.54 -12.38 21.49
C TYR A 229 -0.15 -12.45 22.14
N ASP A 230 0.86 -12.82 21.36
CA ASP A 230 2.23 -13.00 21.80
C ASP A 230 3.27 -12.71 20.72
N GLN A 231 4.54 -12.71 21.14
CA GLN A 231 5.68 -12.51 20.25
C GLN A 231 5.82 -13.65 19.21
N ALA A 232 5.39 -14.87 19.53
CA ALA A 232 5.47 -16.00 18.60
C ALA A 232 4.50 -15.79 17.44
N GLN A 233 3.27 -15.32 17.73
CA GLN A 233 2.29 -14.95 16.72
C GLN A 233 2.78 -13.78 15.84
N LEU A 234 3.36 -12.75 16.47
CA LEU A 234 3.99 -11.64 15.74
C LEU A 234 5.07 -12.16 14.79
N THR A 235 6.01 -12.95 15.29
CA THR A 235 7.14 -13.48 14.50
C THR A 235 6.65 -14.33 13.33
N ARG A 236 5.65 -15.19 13.53
CA ARG A 236 5.06 -16.03 12.49
C ARG A 236 4.42 -15.20 11.38
N HIS A 237 3.57 -14.22 11.72
CA HIS A 237 2.94 -13.35 10.75
C HIS A 237 3.94 -12.43 10.05
N PHE A 238 4.91 -11.91 10.80
CA PHE A 238 5.95 -11.03 10.26
C PHE A 238 6.83 -11.77 9.24
N ARG A 239 7.31 -13.00 9.57
CA ARG A 239 8.05 -13.83 8.61
C ARG A 239 7.25 -14.11 7.34
N ARG A 240 5.96 -14.46 7.48
CA ARG A 240 5.09 -14.76 6.34
C ARG A 240 4.87 -13.56 5.43
N LEU A 241 4.76 -12.35 5.97
CA LEU A 241 4.37 -11.15 5.21
C LEU A 241 5.57 -10.27 4.81
N VAL A 242 6.66 -10.33 5.57
CA VAL A 242 7.85 -9.46 5.38
C VAL A 242 9.08 -10.27 4.94
N GLY A 243 9.05 -11.60 5.08
CA GLY A 243 10.16 -12.49 4.71
C GLY A 243 11.27 -12.60 5.75
N THR A 244 11.22 -11.83 6.83
CA THR A 244 12.26 -11.82 7.89
C THR A 244 11.64 -11.77 9.28
N THR A 245 12.46 -11.81 10.35
CA THR A 245 11.97 -11.66 11.72
C THR A 245 11.88 -10.18 12.13
N PRO A 246 11.01 -9.82 13.11
CA PRO A 246 10.96 -8.45 13.63
C PRO A 246 12.32 -7.92 14.09
N ALA A 247 13.09 -8.73 14.81
CA ALA A 247 14.39 -8.33 15.32
C ALA A 247 15.44 -8.09 14.19
N ARG A 248 15.43 -8.92 13.14
CA ARG A 248 16.31 -8.69 11.98
C ARG A 248 15.89 -7.47 11.20
N TYR A 249 14.60 -7.26 11.03
CA TYR A 249 14.05 -6.07 10.37
C TYR A 249 14.45 -4.78 11.08
N ALA A 250 14.36 -4.74 12.42
CA ALA A 250 14.81 -3.59 13.20
C ALA A 250 16.29 -3.28 12.98
N LYS A 251 17.15 -4.31 12.99
CA LYS A 251 18.62 -4.14 12.78
C LYS A 251 18.99 -3.69 11.36
N SER A 252 18.21 -4.06 10.35
CA SER A 252 18.51 -3.66 8.96
C SER A 252 18.08 -2.23 8.63
N ALA A 253 17.36 -1.58 9.54
CA ALA A 253 16.84 -0.22 9.37
C ALA A 253 17.52 0.80 10.31
N SER A 254 18.41 0.30 11.21
CA SER A 254 19.30 1.11 12.04
C SER A 254 20.65 1.30 11.37
#